data_9f2ce89c33d88c89efc538f43c60eb06
#
_entry.id   9f2ce89c33d88c89efc538f43c60eb06
#
_cell.length_a   1.000
_cell.length_b   1.000
_cell.length_c   1.000
_cell.angle_alpha   90.00
_cell.angle_beta   90.00
_cell.angle_gamma   90.00
#
_symmetry.space_group_name_H-M   'P 1'
#
loop_
_entity.id
_entity.type
_entity.pdbx_description
1 polymer ?
#
loop_
_entity_poly.entity_id
_entity_poly.type
_entity_poly.pdbx_seq_one_letter_code
_entity_poly.pdbx_strand_id
1 'polypeptide(L)'
;MVLNEKDMELLKFKENDVVVKRVKLSTGEFYAKYCNIYEAFMELLGNKVFALSGIKCPTYHYIKEAYCVISDDVRKYDTYYHPFDLNMNGYTLRNVKGKLCDSGLFSNMDEINFQIDVMHFIDILFSNIDRHISNFGFARREDGTGYLVVYDNADFLTQFDKATRPMSIDGADSLSFVFTAKEVEAREFISKLSEEEILYLLKIYEMFSPIRLVTIIRSIEKENNIKLPDKLDVFKKYLKNYLMVGKLLKERGKIHKK
;
A
#
# COMPACT_ATOMS: atom_id res chain seq x y z
N MET A 1 9.56 -1.38 -19.90
CA MET A 1 9.06 -0.28 -20.76
C MET A 1 10.23 0.28 -21.55
N VAL A 2 10.04 0.60 -22.83
CA VAL A 2 11.05 1.26 -23.67
C VAL A 2 10.58 2.69 -23.91
N LEU A 3 11.37 3.66 -23.48
CA LEU A 3 11.12 5.10 -23.64
C LEU A 3 12.02 5.64 -24.72
N ASN A 4 11.48 6.50 -25.60
CA ASN A 4 12.25 7.22 -26.59
C ASN A 4 12.83 8.53 -26.02
N GLU A 5 13.64 9.23 -26.80
CA GLU A 5 14.32 10.46 -26.37
C GLU A 5 13.31 11.56 -25.97
N LYS A 6 12.23 11.72 -26.72
CA LYS A 6 11.16 12.69 -26.42
C LYS A 6 10.41 12.35 -25.13
N ASP A 7 10.16 11.06 -24.86
CA ASP A 7 9.55 10.63 -23.60
C ASP A 7 10.46 10.99 -22.41
N MET A 8 11.78 10.82 -22.58
CA MET A 8 12.77 11.15 -21.55
C MET A 8 12.85 12.66 -21.28
N GLU A 9 12.76 13.50 -22.32
CA GLU A 9 12.71 14.94 -22.16
C GLU A 9 11.46 15.37 -21.35
N LEU A 10 10.29 14.82 -21.68
CA LEU A 10 9.04 15.07 -20.94
C LEU A 10 9.13 14.68 -19.47
N LEU A 11 9.78 13.57 -19.15
CA LEU A 11 9.95 13.10 -17.78
C LEU A 11 10.99 13.92 -17.00
N LYS A 12 12.06 14.39 -17.66
CA LYS A 12 13.08 15.26 -17.02
C LYS A 12 12.55 16.66 -16.72
N PHE A 13 11.52 17.10 -17.42
CA PHE A 13 10.91 18.40 -17.19
C PHE A 13 10.03 18.32 -15.92
N LYS A 14 10.62 18.73 -14.79
CA LYS A 14 9.91 18.89 -13.52
C LYS A 14 9.40 20.32 -13.41
N GLU A 15 8.09 20.50 -13.37
CA GLU A 15 7.51 21.78 -12.97
C GLU A 15 7.82 22.05 -11.50
N ASN A 16 8.11 23.30 -11.16
CA ASN A 16 8.43 23.68 -9.77
C ASN A 16 7.31 23.19 -8.84
N ASP A 17 7.69 22.53 -7.75
CA ASP A 17 6.84 22.04 -6.66
C ASP A 17 5.82 20.92 -7.03
N VAL A 18 5.80 20.43 -8.26
CA VAL A 18 4.92 19.33 -8.65
C VAL A 18 5.59 18.00 -8.29
N VAL A 19 5.01 17.27 -7.33
CA VAL A 19 5.48 15.95 -6.90
C VAL A 19 4.94 14.85 -7.84
N VAL A 20 3.69 14.98 -8.29
CA VAL A 20 3.02 14.03 -9.18
C VAL A 20 2.41 14.78 -10.35
N LYS A 21 2.67 14.32 -11.58
CA LYS A 21 2.01 14.85 -12.77
C LYS A 21 1.54 13.73 -13.69
N ARG A 22 0.45 13.99 -14.43
CA ARG A 22 0.02 13.14 -15.54
C ARG A 22 0.90 13.42 -16.76
N VAL A 23 1.42 12.37 -17.38
CA VAL A 23 2.28 12.46 -18.56
C VAL A 23 1.74 11.57 -19.67
N LYS A 24 1.81 12.07 -20.90
CA LYS A 24 1.49 11.30 -22.11
C LYS A 24 2.79 10.95 -22.81
N LEU A 25 3.17 9.68 -22.70
CA LEU A 25 4.35 9.12 -23.35
C LEU A 25 3.96 8.43 -24.65
N SER A 26 4.93 8.04 -25.47
CA SER A 26 4.69 7.31 -26.72
C SER A 26 3.96 5.98 -26.50
N THR A 27 4.10 5.37 -25.33
CA THR A 27 3.52 4.07 -24.96
C THR A 27 2.17 4.20 -24.22
N GLY A 28 1.72 5.41 -23.88
CA GLY A 28 0.45 5.63 -23.20
C GLY A 28 0.44 6.80 -22.24
N GLU A 29 -0.60 6.86 -21.40
CA GLU A 29 -0.74 7.86 -20.36
C GLU A 29 -0.37 7.25 -18.99
N PHE A 30 0.41 8.01 -18.22
CA PHE A 30 0.98 7.59 -16.94
C PHE A 30 0.93 8.72 -15.92
N TYR A 31 1.06 8.36 -14.65
CA TYR A 31 1.43 9.29 -13.61
C TYR A 31 2.92 9.18 -13.33
N ALA A 32 3.62 10.32 -13.33
CA ALA A 32 5.02 10.42 -12.94
C ALA A 32 5.11 11.04 -11.54
N LYS A 33 5.63 10.30 -10.57
CA LYS A 33 5.91 10.75 -9.21
C LYS A 33 7.41 10.99 -9.07
N TYR A 34 7.82 12.24 -8.85
CA TYR A 34 9.21 12.60 -8.61
C TYR A 34 9.53 12.39 -7.14
N CYS A 35 10.52 11.57 -6.87
CA CYS A 35 10.84 11.12 -5.54
C CYS A 35 12.33 10.79 -5.39
N ASN A 36 12.81 10.75 -4.18
CA ASN A 36 14.16 10.27 -3.91
C ASN A 36 14.25 8.74 -4.09
N ILE A 37 15.48 8.25 -4.07
CA ILE A 37 15.76 6.82 -4.29
C ILE A 37 15.08 5.89 -3.27
N TYR A 38 14.96 6.34 -2.01
CA TYR A 38 14.29 5.57 -0.96
C TYR A 38 12.79 5.48 -1.22
N GLU A 39 12.13 6.60 -1.47
CA GLU A 39 10.70 6.66 -1.82
C GLU A 39 10.40 5.84 -3.07
N ALA A 40 11.23 5.97 -4.13
CA ALA A 40 11.09 5.17 -5.34
C ALA A 40 11.17 3.66 -5.04
N PHE A 41 12.12 3.26 -4.19
CA PHE A 41 12.24 1.85 -3.80
C PHE A 41 11.03 1.38 -3.01
N MET A 42 10.48 2.20 -2.09
CA MET A 42 9.31 1.83 -1.30
C MET A 42 8.03 1.74 -2.14
N GLU A 43 7.87 2.59 -3.16
CA GLU A 43 6.80 2.44 -4.15
C GLU A 43 6.86 1.09 -4.87
N LEU A 44 8.04 0.71 -5.35
CA LEU A 44 8.26 -0.58 -6.01
C LEU A 44 8.04 -1.75 -5.06
N LEU A 45 8.49 -1.63 -3.81
CA LEU A 45 8.32 -2.66 -2.78
C LEU A 45 6.85 -2.83 -2.43
N GLY A 46 6.14 -1.76 -2.16
CA GLY A 46 4.72 -1.79 -1.84
C GLY A 46 3.89 -2.38 -2.98
N ASN A 47 4.17 -1.96 -4.21
CA ASN A 47 3.54 -2.54 -5.40
C ASN A 47 3.75 -4.06 -5.48
N LYS A 48 4.99 -4.53 -5.30
CA LYS A 48 5.31 -5.97 -5.34
C LYS A 48 4.63 -6.74 -4.20
N VAL A 49 4.58 -6.15 -3.01
CA VAL A 49 3.94 -6.74 -1.81
C VAL A 49 2.44 -6.88 -2.02
N PHE A 50 1.74 -5.82 -2.44
CA PHE A 50 0.31 -5.88 -2.69
C PHE A 50 -0.04 -6.83 -3.84
N ALA A 51 0.71 -6.80 -4.95
CA ALA A 51 0.50 -7.73 -6.06
C ALA A 51 0.66 -9.20 -5.63
N LEU A 52 1.67 -9.54 -4.83
CA LEU A 52 1.87 -10.88 -4.29
C LEU A 52 0.75 -11.30 -3.32
N SER A 53 0.12 -10.35 -2.65
CA SER A 53 -1.02 -10.60 -1.75
C SER A 53 -2.37 -10.65 -2.48
N GLY A 54 -2.39 -10.61 -3.80
CA GLY A 54 -3.61 -10.66 -4.61
C GLY A 54 -4.38 -9.32 -4.68
N ILE A 55 -3.82 -8.24 -4.15
CA ILE A 55 -4.41 -6.90 -4.24
C ILE A 55 -3.98 -6.24 -5.55
N LYS A 56 -4.93 -5.64 -6.26
CA LYS A 56 -4.66 -4.93 -7.51
C LYS A 56 -3.86 -3.65 -7.25
N CYS A 57 -2.83 -3.44 -8.07
CA CYS A 57 -1.98 -2.24 -8.04
C CYS A 57 -1.71 -1.77 -9.45
N PRO A 58 -1.41 -0.47 -9.68
CA PRO A 58 -0.81 -0.01 -10.93
C PRO A 58 0.52 -0.72 -11.19
N THR A 59 0.92 -0.79 -12.45
CA THR A 59 2.27 -1.24 -12.77
C THR A 59 3.23 -0.07 -12.59
N TYR A 60 4.28 -0.26 -11.78
CA TYR A 60 5.29 0.77 -11.52
C TYR A 60 6.59 0.51 -12.27
N HIS A 61 7.20 1.59 -12.78
CA HIS A 61 8.52 1.58 -13.39
C HIS A 61 9.36 2.73 -12.85
N TYR A 62 10.57 2.44 -12.42
CA TYR A 62 11.52 3.47 -12.00
C TYR A 62 12.32 3.97 -13.19
N ILE A 63 12.33 5.27 -13.40
CA ILE A 63 13.09 5.97 -14.45
C ILE A 63 14.25 6.73 -13.79
N LYS A 64 15.40 6.08 -13.76
CA LYS A 64 16.58 6.55 -13.04
C LYS A 64 17.05 7.93 -13.50
N GLU A 65 17.08 8.16 -14.81
CA GLU A 65 17.57 9.39 -15.42
C GLU A 65 16.67 10.60 -15.20
N ALA A 66 15.42 10.36 -14.78
CA ALA A 66 14.43 11.40 -14.43
C ALA A 66 14.12 11.45 -12.94
N TYR A 67 14.71 10.58 -12.12
CA TYR A 67 14.43 10.46 -10.67
C TYR A 67 12.93 10.40 -10.39
N CYS A 68 12.21 9.58 -11.14
CA CYS A 68 10.78 9.41 -10.96
C CYS A 68 10.35 7.95 -11.06
N VAL A 69 9.21 7.66 -10.41
CA VAL A 69 8.45 6.43 -10.63
C VAL A 69 7.27 6.76 -11.52
N ILE A 70 7.09 6.03 -12.60
CA ILE A 70 5.89 6.15 -13.42
C ILE A 70 4.97 4.97 -13.17
N SER A 71 3.66 5.24 -13.13
CA SER A 71 2.63 4.23 -12.92
C SER A 71 1.52 4.36 -13.94
N ASP A 72 0.88 3.24 -14.25
CA ASP A 72 -0.36 3.23 -15.04
C ASP A 72 -1.43 4.08 -14.37
N ASP A 73 -2.31 4.67 -15.19
CA ASP A 73 -3.51 5.33 -14.71
C ASP A 73 -4.52 4.28 -14.22
N VAL A 74 -4.81 4.27 -12.92
CA VAL A 74 -5.77 3.34 -12.31
C VAL A 74 -7.18 3.46 -12.89
N ARG A 75 -7.53 4.62 -13.46
CA ARG A 75 -8.82 4.85 -14.13
C ARG A 75 -8.98 4.10 -15.45
N LYS A 76 -7.92 3.43 -15.93
CA LYS A 76 -7.99 2.47 -17.04
C LYS A 76 -8.60 1.12 -16.62
N TYR A 77 -8.66 0.87 -15.31
CA TYR A 77 -9.24 -0.36 -14.78
C TYR A 77 -10.73 -0.18 -14.64
N ASP A 78 -11.53 -0.96 -15.31
CA ASP A 78 -12.99 -0.99 -15.19
C ASP A 78 -13.62 0.41 -14.85
N THR A 79 -14.78 0.45 -14.22
CA THR A 79 -15.33 1.72 -13.70
C THR A 79 -14.69 2.01 -12.34
N TYR A 80 -13.80 3.00 -12.30
CA TYR A 80 -13.04 3.36 -11.10
C TYR A 80 -13.79 4.39 -10.24
N TYR A 81 -13.82 4.14 -8.93
CA TYR A 81 -14.38 5.02 -7.91
C TYR A 81 -13.28 5.42 -6.92
N HIS A 82 -13.04 6.71 -6.82
CA HIS A 82 -12.22 7.24 -5.75
C HIS A 82 -13.04 7.34 -4.45
N PRO A 83 -12.47 7.11 -3.24
CA PRO A 83 -13.22 7.24 -2.00
C PRO A 83 -13.94 8.59 -1.81
N PHE A 84 -13.37 9.69 -2.32
CA PHE A 84 -14.04 11.00 -2.30
C PHE A 84 -15.32 11.02 -3.12
N ASP A 85 -15.39 10.30 -4.23
CA ASP A 85 -16.60 10.19 -5.07
C ASP A 85 -17.75 9.49 -4.31
N LEU A 86 -17.40 8.71 -3.30
CA LEU A 86 -18.31 7.99 -2.43
C LEU A 86 -18.61 8.73 -1.12
N ASN A 87 -18.27 10.01 -1.02
CA ASN A 87 -18.44 10.84 0.19
C ASN A 87 -17.84 10.22 1.46
N MET A 88 -16.70 9.54 1.32
CA MET A 88 -15.96 8.95 2.43
C MET A 88 -15.14 10.05 3.13
N ASN A 89 -15.81 10.94 3.84
CA ASN A 89 -15.16 11.97 4.64
C ASN A 89 -14.82 11.41 6.01
N GLY A 90 -13.55 11.49 6.41
CA GLY A 90 -13.07 10.91 7.66
C GLY A 90 -12.78 9.41 7.54
N TYR A 91 -11.52 9.07 7.68
CA TYR A 91 -11.04 7.73 7.40
C TYR A 91 -10.95 6.89 8.66
N THR A 92 -11.86 5.92 8.77
CA THR A 92 -11.61 4.68 9.51
C THR A 92 -11.95 3.51 8.59
N LEU A 93 -11.28 2.38 8.74
CA LEU A 93 -11.62 1.16 7.99
C LEU A 93 -13.10 0.80 8.12
N ARG A 94 -13.65 0.98 9.32
CA ARG A 94 -15.07 0.74 9.60
C ARG A 94 -15.98 1.65 8.78
N ASN A 95 -15.63 2.95 8.70
CA ASN A 95 -16.41 3.91 7.93
C ASN A 95 -16.34 3.63 6.43
N VAL A 96 -15.17 3.26 5.92
CA VAL A 96 -14.99 2.86 4.51
C VAL A 96 -15.87 1.66 4.18
N LYS A 97 -15.78 0.58 4.97
CA LYS A 97 -16.59 -0.63 4.77
C LYS A 97 -18.10 -0.33 4.85
N GLY A 98 -18.53 0.46 5.84
CA GLY A 98 -19.92 0.86 5.99
C GLY A 98 -20.43 1.64 4.77
N LYS A 99 -19.69 2.67 4.34
CA LYS A 99 -20.06 3.49 3.18
C LYS A 99 -20.10 2.69 1.87
N LEU A 100 -19.19 1.75 1.67
CA LEU A 100 -19.22 0.87 0.51
C LEU A 100 -20.47 -0.02 0.53
N CYS A 101 -20.81 -0.60 1.67
CA CYS A 101 -22.00 -1.41 1.85
C CYS A 101 -23.26 -0.60 1.55
N ASP A 102 -23.37 0.61 2.12
CA ASP A 102 -24.51 1.51 1.93
C ASP A 102 -24.66 1.98 0.45
N SER A 103 -23.56 2.01 -0.30
CA SER A 103 -23.57 2.47 -1.68
C SER A 103 -24.30 1.52 -2.64
N GLY A 104 -24.36 0.24 -2.32
CA GLY A 104 -24.91 -0.80 -3.20
C GLY A 104 -24.16 -0.98 -4.54
N LEU A 105 -22.95 -0.42 -4.67
CA LEU A 105 -22.21 -0.39 -5.93
C LEU A 105 -21.67 -1.76 -6.35
N PHE A 106 -21.40 -2.63 -5.40
CA PHE A 106 -20.69 -3.89 -5.64
C PHE A 106 -21.50 -5.09 -5.15
N SER A 107 -21.56 -6.14 -5.97
CA SER A 107 -22.29 -7.37 -5.63
C SER A 107 -21.48 -8.33 -4.74
N ASN A 108 -20.14 -8.15 -4.61
CA ASN A 108 -19.22 -9.00 -3.86
C ASN A 108 -18.60 -8.26 -2.66
N MET A 109 -19.42 -7.62 -1.85
CA MET A 109 -18.96 -6.77 -0.73
C MET A 109 -18.07 -7.50 0.28
N ASP A 110 -18.33 -8.79 0.56
CA ASP A 110 -17.51 -9.57 1.49
C ASP A 110 -16.06 -9.70 0.99
N GLU A 111 -15.88 -9.93 -0.31
CA GLU A 111 -14.55 -9.99 -0.94
C GLU A 111 -13.82 -8.64 -0.85
N ILE A 112 -14.53 -7.54 -1.14
CA ILE A 112 -13.95 -6.19 -1.06
C ILE A 112 -13.56 -5.86 0.39
N ASN A 113 -14.43 -6.15 1.35
CA ASN A 113 -14.15 -5.96 2.77
C ASN A 113 -12.93 -6.75 3.20
N PHE A 114 -12.79 -7.98 2.71
CA PHE A 114 -11.64 -8.80 2.98
C PHE A 114 -10.35 -8.23 2.34
N GLN A 115 -10.42 -7.71 1.12
CA GLN A 115 -9.28 -7.03 0.47
C GLN A 115 -8.84 -5.78 1.26
N ILE A 116 -9.78 -5.05 1.86
CA ILE A 116 -9.49 -3.92 2.76
C ILE A 116 -8.73 -4.42 4.00
N ASP A 117 -9.13 -5.55 4.59
CA ASP A 117 -8.44 -6.14 5.74
C ASP A 117 -7.03 -6.61 5.38
N VAL A 118 -6.86 -7.21 4.20
CA VAL A 118 -5.53 -7.57 3.68
C VAL A 118 -4.65 -6.34 3.50
N MET A 119 -5.18 -5.26 2.93
CA MET A 119 -4.46 -3.98 2.81
C MET A 119 -4.01 -3.48 4.17
N HIS A 120 -4.91 -3.42 5.13
CA HIS A 120 -4.60 -2.95 6.48
C HIS A 120 -3.56 -3.83 7.19
N PHE A 121 -3.67 -5.15 7.05
CA PHE A 121 -2.68 -6.08 7.58
C PHE A 121 -1.28 -5.84 7.01
N ILE A 122 -1.18 -5.61 5.69
CA ILE A 122 0.07 -5.27 5.03
C ILE A 122 0.62 -3.95 5.54
N ASP A 123 -0.22 -2.93 5.68
CA ASP A 123 0.18 -1.62 6.21
C ASP A 123 0.73 -1.74 7.66
N ILE A 124 0.13 -2.60 8.49
CA ILE A 124 0.67 -2.92 9.82
C ILE A 124 2.02 -3.62 9.72
N LEU A 125 2.13 -4.65 8.89
CA LEU A 125 3.33 -5.47 8.75
C LEU A 125 4.52 -4.66 8.22
N PHE A 126 4.26 -3.80 7.23
CA PHE A 126 5.28 -2.94 6.59
C PHE A 126 5.33 -1.53 7.18
N SER A 127 4.58 -1.27 8.25
CA SER A 127 4.61 0.03 8.92
C SER A 127 4.33 1.20 7.97
N ASN A 128 3.37 1.05 7.08
CA ASN A 128 2.91 2.15 6.27
C ASN A 128 2.13 3.15 7.15
N ILE A 129 2.63 4.37 7.22
CA ILE A 129 2.06 5.41 8.09
C ILE A 129 1.20 6.43 7.34
N ASP A 130 1.18 6.35 6.02
CA ASP A 130 0.50 7.32 5.16
C ASP A 130 -0.65 6.69 4.35
N ARG A 131 -1.24 5.59 4.82
CA ARG A 131 -2.43 5.05 4.17
C ARG A 131 -3.65 5.91 4.47
N HIS A 132 -4.02 6.78 3.56
CA HIS A 132 -5.23 7.60 3.62
C HIS A 132 -6.12 7.35 2.40
N ILE A 133 -7.31 7.95 2.39
CA ILE A 133 -8.34 7.72 1.37
C ILE A 133 -7.92 8.08 -0.07
N SER A 134 -6.84 8.86 -0.23
CA SER A 134 -6.30 9.17 -1.55
C SER A 134 -5.27 8.16 -2.06
N ASN A 135 -4.95 7.10 -1.28
CA ASN A 135 -3.92 6.12 -1.61
C ASN A 135 -4.52 4.75 -2.00
N PHE A 136 -5.81 4.70 -2.23
CA PHE A 136 -6.52 3.54 -2.75
C PHE A 136 -7.85 3.95 -3.40
N GLY A 137 -8.47 3.02 -4.09
CA GLY A 137 -9.81 3.18 -4.66
C GLY A 137 -10.42 1.84 -5.00
N PHE A 138 -11.57 1.89 -5.66
CA PHE A 138 -12.34 0.70 -5.99
C PHE A 138 -12.64 0.68 -7.49
N ALA A 139 -12.53 -0.48 -8.10
CA ALA A 139 -12.91 -0.66 -9.49
C ALA A 139 -14.06 -1.67 -9.59
N ARG A 140 -15.05 -1.38 -10.46
CA ARG A 140 -16.23 -2.18 -10.67
C ARG A 140 -16.24 -2.75 -12.09
N ARG A 141 -16.36 -4.07 -12.20
CA ARG A 141 -16.49 -4.80 -13.47
C ARG A 141 -17.90 -4.66 -14.02
N GLU A 142 -18.07 -5.02 -15.28
CA GLU A 142 -19.37 -5.01 -15.96
C GLU A 142 -20.41 -5.94 -15.30
N ASP A 143 -19.97 -7.05 -14.70
CA ASP A 143 -20.83 -8.00 -13.97
C ASP A 143 -21.28 -7.50 -12.58
N GLY A 144 -20.89 -6.29 -12.20
CA GLY A 144 -21.22 -5.68 -10.92
C GLY A 144 -20.27 -6.07 -9.77
N THR A 145 -19.33 -7.00 -9.98
CA THR A 145 -18.31 -7.29 -8.98
C THR A 145 -17.29 -6.17 -8.91
N GLY A 146 -16.64 -6.03 -7.75
CA GLY A 146 -15.62 -5.01 -7.54
C GLY A 146 -14.35 -5.56 -6.94
N TYR A 147 -13.32 -4.71 -6.90
CA TYR A 147 -12.06 -4.99 -6.25
C TYR A 147 -11.36 -3.72 -5.78
N LEU A 148 -10.53 -3.88 -4.77
CA LEU A 148 -9.67 -2.82 -4.23
C LEU A 148 -8.48 -2.59 -5.16
N VAL A 149 -8.11 -1.31 -5.36
CA VAL A 149 -6.88 -0.88 -6.05
C VAL A 149 -6.07 -0.04 -5.08
N VAL A 150 -4.83 -0.45 -4.81
CA VAL A 150 -3.93 0.24 -3.88
C VAL A 150 -2.76 0.86 -4.63
N TYR A 151 -2.41 2.09 -4.28
CA TYR A 151 -1.29 2.84 -4.84
C TYR A 151 -0.69 3.76 -3.77
N ASP A 152 0.38 4.47 -4.10
CA ASP A 152 1.14 5.36 -3.19
C ASP A 152 1.63 4.65 -1.92
N ASN A 153 2.78 4.00 -2.03
CA ASN A 153 3.38 3.20 -0.97
C ASN A 153 4.76 3.72 -0.53
N ALA A 154 5.07 4.98 -0.85
CA ALA A 154 6.39 5.58 -0.57
C ALA A 154 6.76 5.56 0.93
N ASP A 155 5.76 5.51 1.80
CA ASP A 155 5.91 5.55 3.25
C ASP A 155 6.03 4.16 3.91
N PHE A 156 6.23 3.09 3.14
CA PHE A 156 6.58 1.79 3.68
C PHE A 156 7.87 1.86 4.47
N LEU A 157 7.86 1.33 5.69
CA LEU A 157 9.01 1.25 6.59
C LEU A 157 9.69 2.61 6.87
N THR A 158 8.96 3.71 6.67
CA THR A 158 9.46 5.07 6.93
C THR A 158 9.77 5.28 8.41
N GLN A 159 10.76 6.13 8.68
CA GLN A 159 11.09 6.51 10.06
C GLN A 159 10.10 7.54 10.58
N PHE A 160 9.75 7.37 11.85
CA PHE A 160 8.86 8.25 12.59
C PHE A 160 9.32 9.70 12.69
N ASP A 161 10.62 9.88 12.86
CA ASP A 161 11.28 11.17 13.00
C ASP A 161 11.15 12.07 11.77
N LYS A 162 10.71 11.49 10.63
CA LYS A 162 10.44 12.22 9.38
C LYS A 162 8.94 12.40 9.08
N ALA A 163 8.07 11.81 9.88
CA ALA A 163 6.63 11.95 9.70
C ALA A 163 6.19 13.35 10.12
N THR A 164 6.16 14.27 9.18
CA THR A 164 5.69 15.65 9.36
C THR A 164 4.17 15.78 9.21
N ARG A 165 3.46 14.68 8.95
CA ARG A 165 2.01 14.66 8.72
C ARG A 165 1.31 13.84 9.78
N PRO A 166 0.38 14.42 10.55
CA PRO A 166 -0.47 13.67 11.45
C PRO A 166 -1.43 12.82 10.63
N MET A 167 -1.45 11.51 10.86
CA MET A 167 -2.56 10.68 10.43
C MET A 167 -3.70 10.83 11.43
N SER A 168 -4.85 11.22 10.95
CA SER A 168 -6.08 11.18 11.71
C SER A 168 -6.67 9.77 11.65
N ILE A 169 -6.51 9.02 12.74
CA ILE A 169 -7.36 7.89 13.03
C ILE A 169 -8.42 8.43 13.99
N ASP A 170 -9.68 8.47 13.58
CA ASP A 170 -10.81 8.99 14.35
C ASP A 170 -10.69 10.46 14.84
N GLY A 171 -10.03 11.33 14.08
CA GLY A 171 -9.91 12.74 14.46
C GLY A 171 -8.99 13.00 15.66
N ALA A 172 -8.19 12.02 16.07
CA ALA A 172 -7.18 12.20 17.10
C ALA A 172 -5.86 12.66 16.47
N ASP A 173 -5.58 13.94 16.59
CA ASP A 173 -4.28 14.52 16.26
C ASP A 173 -3.22 14.01 17.22
N SER A 174 -2.47 12.95 16.89
CA SER A 174 -1.20 12.78 17.59
C SER A 174 -0.26 11.77 16.96
N LEU A 175 0.92 12.27 16.61
CA LEU A 175 2.11 11.51 16.21
C LEU A 175 2.68 10.62 17.32
N SER A 176 2.44 10.92 18.59
CA SER A 176 2.86 10.09 19.71
C SER A 176 2.14 8.74 19.77
N PHE A 177 1.03 8.63 19.08
CA PHE A 177 0.17 7.46 19.00
C PHE A 177 0.79 6.26 18.28
N VAL A 178 1.75 6.48 17.41
CA VAL A 178 2.07 5.52 16.37
C VAL A 178 2.87 4.30 16.84
N PHE A 179 3.64 4.31 17.92
CA PHE A 179 4.39 3.12 18.35
C PHE A 179 3.68 2.24 19.38
N THR A 180 3.14 2.79 20.41
CA THR A 180 2.26 2.08 21.36
C THR A 180 0.91 1.76 20.73
N ALA A 181 0.41 2.65 19.92
CA ALA A 181 -0.82 2.48 19.17
C ALA A 181 -0.73 1.36 18.12
N LYS A 182 0.40 1.16 17.44
CA LYS A 182 0.54 0.08 16.44
C LYS A 182 0.32 -1.31 17.00
N GLU A 183 0.86 -1.63 18.18
CA GLU A 183 0.59 -2.94 18.80
C GLU A 183 -0.86 -3.01 19.26
N VAL A 184 -1.42 -1.95 19.82
CA VAL A 184 -2.82 -1.87 20.25
C VAL A 184 -3.75 -1.98 19.05
N GLU A 185 -3.52 -1.21 18.00
CA GLU A 185 -4.30 -1.25 16.76
C GLU A 185 -4.21 -2.62 16.07
N ALA A 186 -3.01 -3.17 15.95
CA ALA A 186 -2.80 -4.49 15.38
C ALA A 186 -3.51 -5.57 16.20
N ARG A 187 -3.47 -5.48 17.54
CA ARG A 187 -4.16 -6.39 18.44
C ARG A 187 -5.67 -6.27 18.29
N GLU A 188 -6.20 -5.05 18.27
CA GLU A 188 -7.62 -4.81 18.09
C GLU A 188 -8.11 -5.32 16.73
N PHE A 189 -7.37 -5.02 15.66
CA PHE A 189 -7.67 -5.52 14.33
C PHE A 189 -7.70 -7.06 14.30
N ILE A 190 -6.61 -7.72 14.71
CA ILE A 190 -6.50 -9.19 14.69
C ILE A 190 -7.58 -9.84 15.58
N SER A 191 -8.00 -9.19 16.67
CA SER A 191 -9.03 -9.73 17.55
C SER A 191 -10.43 -9.78 16.92
N LYS A 192 -10.70 -8.96 15.94
CA LYS A 192 -12.01 -8.85 15.24
C LYS A 192 -12.14 -9.78 14.04
N LEU A 193 -11.03 -10.39 13.59
CA LEU A 193 -11.01 -11.25 12.42
C LEU A 193 -11.62 -12.64 12.73
N SER A 194 -12.29 -13.22 11.75
CA SER A 194 -12.73 -14.61 11.76
C SER A 194 -11.55 -15.58 11.69
N GLU A 195 -11.81 -16.87 11.95
CA GLU A 195 -10.76 -17.90 11.81
C GLU A 195 -10.28 -18.06 10.36
N GLU A 196 -11.18 -17.94 9.40
CA GLU A 196 -10.85 -18.03 7.98
C GLU A 196 -9.95 -16.87 7.53
N GLU A 197 -10.28 -15.66 7.94
CA GLU A 197 -9.46 -14.48 7.69
C GLU A 197 -8.07 -14.60 8.34
N ILE A 198 -8.00 -15.09 9.57
CA ILE A 198 -6.72 -15.34 10.26
C ILE A 198 -5.88 -16.36 9.48
N LEU A 199 -6.46 -17.46 9.02
CA LEU A 199 -5.74 -18.46 8.24
C LEU A 199 -5.17 -17.90 6.94
N TYR A 200 -5.91 -17.02 6.28
CA TYR A 200 -5.42 -16.36 5.08
C TYR A 200 -4.30 -15.37 5.40
N LEU A 201 -4.46 -14.55 6.43
CA LEU A 201 -3.44 -13.58 6.84
C LEU A 201 -2.17 -14.26 7.35
N LEU A 202 -2.26 -15.46 7.92
CA LEU A 202 -1.10 -16.30 8.24
C LEU A 202 -0.32 -16.69 6.97
N LYS A 203 -0.99 -17.04 5.88
CA LYS A 203 -0.31 -17.31 4.60
C LYS A 203 0.42 -16.08 4.08
N ILE A 204 -0.21 -14.89 4.17
CA ILE A 204 0.43 -13.62 3.81
C ILE A 204 1.64 -13.35 4.73
N TYR A 205 1.50 -13.54 6.03
CA TYR A 205 2.58 -13.38 7.00
C TYR A 205 3.78 -14.29 6.67
N GLU A 206 3.55 -15.55 6.36
CA GLU A 206 4.59 -16.51 5.95
C GLU A 206 5.20 -16.14 4.59
N MET A 207 4.39 -15.63 3.65
CA MET A 207 4.85 -15.17 2.34
C MET A 207 5.87 -14.05 2.46
N PHE A 208 5.71 -13.19 3.46
CA PHE A 208 6.64 -12.09 3.73
C PHE A 208 7.60 -12.38 4.88
N SER A 209 7.97 -13.65 5.10
CA SER A 209 9.03 -13.96 6.07
C SER A 209 10.30 -13.14 5.78
N PRO A 210 11.12 -12.81 6.79
CA PRO A 210 12.32 -11.99 6.62
C PRO A 210 13.26 -12.48 5.52
N ILE A 211 13.38 -13.80 5.35
CA ILE A 211 14.20 -14.41 4.28
C ILE A 211 13.59 -14.10 2.90
N ARG A 212 12.28 -14.26 2.76
CA ARG A 212 11.59 -13.96 1.50
C ARG A 212 11.60 -12.48 1.15
N LEU A 213 11.50 -11.61 2.16
CA LEU A 213 11.63 -10.17 1.94
C LEU A 213 13.00 -9.81 1.34
N VAL A 214 14.09 -10.42 1.81
CA VAL A 214 15.43 -10.22 1.22
C VAL A 214 15.43 -10.60 -0.27
N THR A 215 14.73 -11.68 -0.62
CA THR A 215 14.62 -12.14 -2.02
C THR A 215 13.81 -11.14 -2.86
N ILE A 216 12.70 -10.61 -2.32
CA ILE A 216 11.88 -9.58 -2.98
C ILE A 216 12.71 -8.31 -3.21
N ILE A 217 13.43 -7.84 -2.19
CA ILE A 217 14.30 -6.66 -2.30
C ILE A 217 15.35 -6.86 -3.40
N ARG A 218 16.02 -8.01 -3.44
CA ARG A 218 17.02 -8.33 -4.49
C ARG A 218 16.41 -8.37 -5.89
N SER A 219 15.19 -8.90 -6.03
CA SER A 219 14.46 -8.91 -7.30
C SER A 219 14.20 -7.47 -7.79
N ILE A 220 13.69 -6.60 -6.91
CA ILE A 220 13.44 -5.19 -7.22
C ILE A 220 14.74 -4.48 -7.63
N GLU A 221 15.82 -4.68 -6.87
CA GLU A 221 17.13 -4.10 -7.17
C GLU A 221 17.62 -4.48 -8.56
N LYS A 222 17.45 -5.75 -8.92
CA LYS A 222 17.88 -6.28 -10.21
C LYS A 222 16.97 -5.81 -11.35
N GLU A 223 15.66 -5.88 -11.18
CA GLU A 223 14.66 -5.55 -12.20
C GLU A 223 14.69 -4.06 -12.58
N ASN A 224 14.96 -3.19 -11.61
CA ASN A 224 14.88 -1.73 -11.79
C ASN A 224 16.26 -1.03 -11.78
N ASN A 225 17.35 -1.77 -11.69
CA ASN A 225 18.70 -1.23 -11.56
C ASN A 225 18.82 -0.13 -10.47
N ILE A 226 18.19 -0.36 -9.32
CA ILE A 226 18.13 0.53 -8.16
C ILE A 226 18.71 -0.20 -6.95
N LYS A 227 19.28 0.54 -6.00
CA LYS A 227 19.74 -0.04 -4.73
C LYS A 227 18.94 0.54 -3.58
N LEU A 228 18.48 -0.32 -2.68
CA LEU A 228 17.82 0.13 -1.45
C LEU A 228 18.84 0.85 -0.55
N PRO A 229 18.66 2.15 -0.28
CA PRO A 229 19.44 2.86 0.75
C PRO A 229 19.16 2.28 2.14
N ASP A 230 20.13 2.37 3.03
CA ASP A 230 19.98 2.01 4.45
C ASP A 230 19.32 0.63 4.70
N LYS A 231 19.66 -0.34 3.82
CA LYS A 231 19.06 -1.68 3.80
C LYS A 231 18.99 -2.35 5.16
N LEU A 232 20.05 -2.19 5.98
CA LEU A 232 20.12 -2.80 7.32
C LEU A 232 19.06 -2.21 8.25
N ASP A 233 18.86 -0.91 8.21
CA ASP A 233 17.89 -0.21 9.04
C ASP A 233 16.45 -0.57 8.63
N VAL A 234 16.18 -0.55 7.32
CA VAL A 234 14.91 -1.02 6.76
C VAL A 234 14.59 -2.45 7.23
N PHE A 235 15.58 -3.34 7.15
CA PHE A 235 15.40 -4.73 7.58
C PHE A 235 15.15 -4.86 9.09
N LYS A 236 15.85 -4.10 9.92
CA LYS A 236 15.63 -4.10 11.38
C LYS A 236 14.21 -3.65 11.73
N LYS A 237 13.70 -2.60 11.08
CA LYS A 237 12.35 -2.11 11.29
C LYS A 237 11.32 -3.15 10.89
N TYR A 238 11.49 -3.72 9.70
CA TYR A 238 10.63 -4.79 9.25
C TYR A 238 10.60 -5.97 10.22
N LEU A 239 11.77 -6.43 10.65
CA LEU A 239 11.90 -7.55 11.58
C LEU A 239 11.16 -7.29 12.90
N LYS A 240 11.25 -6.07 13.43
CA LYS A 240 10.53 -5.67 14.65
C LYS A 240 9.01 -5.82 14.46
N ASN A 241 8.46 -5.29 13.35
CA ASN A 241 7.04 -5.40 13.05
C ASN A 241 6.62 -6.86 12.79
N TYR A 242 7.42 -7.60 12.04
CA TYR A 242 7.18 -9.01 11.75
C TYR A 242 7.07 -9.84 13.04
N LEU A 243 7.99 -9.65 13.99
CA LEU A 243 7.95 -10.36 15.27
C LEU A 243 6.74 -9.96 16.12
N MET A 244 6.38 -8.68 16.14
CA MET A 244 5.19 -8.19 16.84
C MET A 244 3.92 -8.84 16.28
N VAL A 245 3.71 -8.79 14.97
CA VAL A 245 2.56 -9.40 14.30
C VAL A 245 2.51 -10.91 14.55
N GLY A 246 3.64 -11.60 14.43
CA GLY A 246 3.74 -13.03 14.69
C GLY A 246 3.37 -13.42 16.15
N LYS A 247 3.71 -12.58 17.13
CA LYS A 247 3.27 -12.74 18.52
C LYS A 247 1.75 -12.64 18.63
N LEU A 248 1.16 -11.59 18.05
CA LEU A 248 -0.30 -11.36 18.11
C LEU A 248 -1.11 -12.48 17.44
N LEU A 249 -0.68 -12.94 16.27
CA LEU A 249 -1.31 -14.07 15.57
C LEU A 249 -1.25 -15.36 16.40
N LYS A 250 -0.11 -15.62 17.07
CA LYS A 250 0.04 -16.78 17.98
C LYS A 250 -0.85 -16.67 19.22
N GLU A 251 -0.98 -15.48 19.80
CA GLU A 251 -1.87 -15.25 20.94
C GLU A 251 -3.32 -15.52 20.56
N ARG A 252 -3.76 -15.02 19.40
CA ARG A 252 -5.12 -15.25 18.86
C ARG A 252 -5.39 -16.73 18.61
N GLY A 253 -4.45 -17.46 18.01
CA GLY A 253 -4.60 -18.89 17.74
C GLY A 253 -4.63 -19.79 18.99
N LYS A 254 -4.14 -19.29 20.15
CA LYS A 254 -4.23 -20.02 21.43
C LYS A 254 -5.58 -19.88 22.12
N ILE A 255 -6.30 -18.79 21.88
CA ILE A 255 -7.62 -18.52 22.47
C ILE A 255 -8.67 -19.52 21.95
N HIS A 256 -8.49 -20.00 20.71
CA HIS A 256 -9.43 -20.93 20.06
C HIS A 256 -9.11 -22.43 20.28
N LYS A 257 -8.02 -22.74 20.97
CA LYS A 257 -7.65 -24.12 21.32
C LYS A 257 -8.02 -24.52 22.75
N LYS A 258 -8.66 -23.62 23.47
CA LYS A 258 -9.25 -23.85 24.80
C LYS A 258 -10.77 -23.89 24.70
#